data_08580a2c5f5ade1d3b66e94c0b50c6cc
#
_entry.id   08580a2c5f5ade1d3b66e94c0b50c6cc
#
_cell.length_a   1.000
_cell.length_b   1.000
_cell.length_c   1.000
_cell.angle_alpha   90.00
_cell.angle_beta   90.00
_cell.angle_gamma   90.00
#
_symmetry.space_group_name_H-M   'P 1'
#
loop_
_entity.id
_entity.type
_entity.pdbx_description
1 polymer ?
#
loop_
_entity_poly.entity_id
_entity_poly.type
_entity_poly.pdbx_seq_one_letter_code
_entity_poly.pdbx_strand_id
1 'polypeptide(L)'
;MDAQTKIIRASHMIDMNDIIREGNPTLRAVAEDVTLPLSDEDIILGEKMMQFLRNSQDPIIAEKMGLRGGVGLAAPQLYISKRIIAVLVPNPVDAEGNPPKEAYSLQEIMYNPKVVAHSVQDAALGEGEGCLSVDRDVPGYVVRHARVTVEYFNKEGEKKRIKFRGYNSIVVQHEIDHTNGIMFYDHINKDNPFAIKDGLLIIE
;
A
#
# COMPACT_ATOMS: atom_id res chain seq x y z
N MET A 1 14.43 19.12 -11.42
CA MET A 1 12.99 19.00 -11.06
C MET A 1 12.90 17.85 -10.10
N ASP A 2 12.36 18.08 -8.91
CA ASP A 2 12.16 17.02 -7.91
C ASP A 2 11.03 16.06 -8.34
N ALA A 3 10.98 14.89 -7.69
CA ALA A 3 10.05 13.81 -8.04
C ALA A 3 8.59 14.25 -7.90
N GLN A 4 8.24 14.97 -6.83
CA GLN A 4 6.87 15.43 -6.60
C GLN A 4 6.41 16.37 -7.71
N THR A 5 7.22 17.38 -8.05
CA THR A 5 6.91 18.32 -9.15
C THR A 5 6.70 17.60 -10.48
N LYS A 6 7.45 16.51 -10.75
CA LYS A 6 7.24 15.68 -11.94
C LYS A 6 5.88 14.98 -11.89
N ILE A 7 5.60 14.28 -10.79
CA ILE A 7 4.41 13.43 -10.64
C ILE A 7 3.11 14.24 -10.70
N ILE A 8 3.05 15.40 -10.05
CA ILE A 8 1.82 16.20 -9.95
C ILE A 8 1.44 16.94 -11.24
N ARG A 9 2.29 16.95 -12.26
CA ARG A 9 1.93 17.58 -13.56
C ARG A 9 0.67 16.93 -14.12
N ALA A 10 -0.25 17.76 -14.65
CA ALA A 10 -1.51 17.30 -15.20
C ALA A 10 -1.34 16.24 -16.32
N SER A 11 -0.32 16.41 -17.17
CA SER A 11 -0.02 15.49 -18.28
C SER A 11 0.73 14.22 -17.87
N HIS A 12 1.26 14.14 -16.63
CA HIS A 12 2.01 12.97 -16.19
C HIS A 12 1.07 11.90 -15.62
N MET A 13 1.20 10.68 -16.09
CA MET A 13 0.61 9.48 -15.48
C MET A 13 1.75 8.66 -14.87
N ILE A 14 1.58 8.25 -13.61
CA ILE A 14 2.56 7.40 -12.93
C ILE A 14 2.67 6.08 -13.68
N ASP A 15 3.90 5.67 -13.96
CA ASP A 15 4.23 4.37 -14.55
C ASP A 15 5.31 3.63 -13.75
N MET A 16 5.73 2.45 -14.21
CA MET A 16 6.71 1.63 -13.51
C MET A 16 8.12 2.25 -13.43
N ASN A 17 8.42 3.27 -14.26
CA ASN A 17 9.70 4.00 -14.20
C ASN A 17 9.70 5.05 -13.08
N ASP A 18 8.54 5.47 -12.59
CA ASP A 18 8.43 6.37 -11.44
C ASP A 18 8.61 5.64 -10.12
N ILE A 19 8.43 4.31 -10.10
CA ILE A 19 8.54 3.50 -8.89
C ILE A 19 10.00 3.10 -8.68
N ILE A 20 10.58 3.58 -7.58
CA ILE A 20 11.95 3.20 -7.19
C ILE A 20 12.00 1.76 -6.69
N ARG A 21 13.16 1.14 -6.85
CA ARG A 21 13.40 -0.27 -6.51
C ARG A 21 14.17 -0.43 -5.21
N GLU A 22 14.10 -1.62 -4.64
CA GLU A 22 14.87 -2.00 -3.46
C GLU A 22 16.37 -1.65 -3.67
N GLY A 23 17.04 -1.23 -2.58
CA GLY A 23 18.37 -0.66 -2.63
C GLY A 23 18.38 0.87 -2.70
N ASN A 24 17.30 1.53 -3.10
CA ASN A 24 17.19 2.98 -3.01
C ASN A 24 17.02 3.39 -1.52
N PRO A 25 17.86 4.29 -0.98
CA PRO A 25 17.83 4.67 0.44
C PRO A 25 16.50 5.30 0.88
N THR A 26 15.74 5.93 -0.01
CA THR A 26 14.42 6.49 0.33
C THR A 26 13.46 5.44 0.86
N LEU A 27 13.53 4.19 0.37
CA LEU A 27 12.69 3.09 0.85
C LEU A 27 13.05 2.64 2.28
N ARG A 28 14.19 3.09 2.81
CA ARG A 28 14.68 2.78 4.17
C ARG A 28 14.63 4.00 5.10
N ALA A 29 14.22 5.14 4.60
CA ALA A 29 14.06 6.35 5.38
C ALA A 29 12.66 6.44 6.00
N VAL A 30 12.56 7.06 7.18
CA VAL A 30 11.27 7.43 7.76
C VAL A 30 10.77 8.66 7.03
N ALA A 31 9.56 8.56 6.46
CA ALA A 31 8.94 9.65 5.74
C ALA A 31 8.42 10.75 6.67
N GLU A 32 8.38 11.98 6.16
CA GLU A 32 7.91 13.15 6.88
C GLU A 32 6.38 13.22 6.89
N ASP A 33 5.82 13.75 7.97
CA ASP A 33 4.40 14.07 8.01
C ASP A 33 4.08 15.20 7.02
N VAL A 34 2.95 15.09 6.31
CA VAL A 34 2.41 16.22 5.56
C VAL A 34 1.81 17.24 6.49
N THR A 35 2.00 18.53 6.16
CA THR A 35 1.44 19.65 6.95
C THR A 35 -0.08 19.74 6.76
N LEU A 36 -0.76 20.23 7.79
CA LEU A 36 -2.19 20.52 7.73
C LEU A 36 -2.44 22.04 7.83
N PRO A 37 -3.41 22.58 7.10
CA PRO A 37 -4.23 21.91 6.08
C PRO A 37 -3.38 21.34 4.94
N LEU A 38 -3.87 20.27 4.28
CA LEU A 38 -3.20 19.66 3.14
C LEU A 38 -2.96 20.67 2.02
N SER A 39 -1.79 20.62 1.40
CA SER A 39 -1.52 21.39 0.20
C SER A 39 -2.21 20.79 -1.03
N ASP A 40 -2.54 21.60 -2.03
CA ASP A 40 -3.08 21.11 -3.30
C ASP A 40 -2.14 20.09 -3.95
N GLU A 41 -0.83 20.28 -3.83
CA GLU A 41 0.19 19.36 -4.36
C GLU A 41 0.11 17.97 -3.69
N ASP A 42 -0.11 17.90 -2.37
CA ASP A 42 -0.25 16.64 -1.65
C ASP A 42 -1.56 15.93 -2.00
N ILE A 43 -2.65 16.70 -2.17
CA ILE A 43 -3.93 16.16 -2.61
C ILE A 43 -3.80 15.58 -4.02
N ILE A 44 -3.22 16.32 -4.96
CA ILE A 44 -2.98 15.87 -6.35
C ILE A 44 -2.09 14.62 -6.35
N LEU A 45 -1.04 14.57 -5.54
CA LEU A 45 -0.17 13.41 -5.43
C LEU A 45 -0.96 12.16 -5.01
N GLY A 46 -1.77 12.25 -3.95
CA GLY A 46 -2.62 11.15 -3.50
C GLY A 46 -3.60 10.67 -4.58
N GLU A 47 -4.22 11.61 -5.32
CA GLU A 47 -5.13 11.28 -6.42
C GLU A 47 -4.42 10.62 -7.59
N LYS A 48 -3.20 11.03 -7.92
CA LYS A 48 -2.35 10.38 -8.93
C LYS A 48 -1.94 8.96 -8.53
N MET A 49 -1.62 8.75 -7.25
CA MET A 49 -1.34 7.41 -6.72
C MET A 49 -2.56 6.49 -6.83
N MET A 50 -3.74 6.99 -6.47
CA MET A 50 -5.00 6.26 -6.64
C MET A 50 -5.30 5.96 -8.11
N GLN A 51 -5.04 6.92 -9.01
CA GLN A 51 -5.23 6.70 -10.44
C GLN A 51 -4.28 5.63 -10.99
N PHE A 52 -3.02 5.59 -10.52
CA PHE A 52 -2.09 4.51 -10.86
C PHE A 52 -2.66 3.14 -10.47
N LEU A 53 -3.19 2.99 -9.25
CA LEU A 53 -3.77 1.73 -8.79
C LEU A 53 -4.96 1.30 -9.69
N ARG A 54 -5.86 2.23 -10.03
CA ARG A 54 -6.95 1.94 -10.97
C ARG A 54 -6.44 1.49 -12.32
N ASN A 55 -5.48 2.20 -12.89
CA ASN A 55 -4.87 1.87 -14.18
C ASN A 55 -4.17 0.50 -14.14
N SER A 56 -3.50 0.17 -13.03
CA SER A 56 -2.79 -1.10 -12.85
C SER A 56 -3.71 -2.30 -12.68
N GLN A 57 -4.97 -2.07 -12.31
CA GLN A 57 -5.99 -3.09 -12.16
C GLN A 57 -6.91 -3.21 -13.39
N ASP A 58 -6.85 -2.26 -14.32
CA ASP A 58 -7.53 -2.36 -15.61
C ASP A 58 -6.64 -3.14 -16.60
N PRO A 59 -7.06 -4.33 -17.07
CA PRO A 59 -6.20 -5.18 -17.90
C PRO A 59 -5.77 -4.52 -19.21
N ILE A 60 -6.62 -3.69 -19.80
CA ILE A 60 -6.33 -3.01 -21.08
C ILE A 60 -5.30 -1.89 -20.86
N ILE A 61 -5.52 -1.09 -19.82
CA ILE A 61 -4.62 0.02 -19.50
C ILE A 61 -3.28 -0.52 -18.99
N ALA A 62 -3.32 -1.53 -18.10
CA ALA A 62 -2.11 -2.12 -17.53
C ALA A 62 -1.21 -2.73 -18.63
N GLU A 63 -1.79 -3.48 -19.58
CA GLU A 63 -1.05 -4.03 -20.72
C GLU A 63 -0.45 -2.91 -21.59
N LYS A 64 -1.25 -1.92 -21.97
CA LYS A 64 -0.81 -0.78 -22.81
C LYS A 64 0.33 0.02 -22.19
N MET A 65 0.30 0.21 -20.87
CA MET A 65 1.28 1.01 -20.14
C MET A 65 2.39 0.17 -19.50
N GLY A 66 2.34 -1.16 -19.60
CA GLY A 66 3.31 -2.06 -18.96
C GLY A 66 3.28 -1.99 -17.43
N LEU A 67 2.09 -1.81 -16.83
CA LEU A 67 1.95 -1.68 -15.39
C LEU A 67 1.86 -3.05 -14.72
N ARG A 68 2.51 -3.19 -13.57
CA ARG A 68 2.28 -4.31 -12.65
C ARG A 68 1.06 -3.99 -11.80
N GLY A 69 0.19 -4.99 -11.62
CA GLY A 69 -0.98 -4.87 -10.75
C GLY A 69 -0.59 -4.60 -9.30
N GLY A 70 -1.27 -3.67 -8.64
CA GLY A 70 -1.06 -3.34 -7.24
C GLY A 70 -2.37 -3.00 -6.54
N VAL A 71 -2.41 -3.21 -5.22
CA VAL A 71 -3.53 -2.86 -4.35
C VAL A 71 -3.18 -1.73 -3.38
N GLY A 72 -1.91 -1.33 -3.34
CA GLY A 72 -1.41 -0.24 -2.54
C GLY A 72 -0.18 0.42 -3.17
N LEU A 73 0.03 1.68 -2.82
CA LEU A 73 1.18 2.49 -3.22
C LEU A 73 1.45 3.55 -2.16
N ALA A 74 2.71 3.69 -1.75
CA ALA A 74 3.17 4.70 -0.81
C ALA A 74 4.05 5.76 -1.51
N ALA A 75 3.98 7.01 -1.10
CA ALA A 75 4.77 8.09 -1.68
C ALA A 75 6.29 7.85 -1.65
N PRO A 76 6.88 7.19 -0.62
CA PRO A 76 8.30 6.82 -0.67
C PRO A 76 8.69 5.96 -1.87
N GLN A 77 7.78 5.13 -2.40
CA GLN A 77 8.03 4.34 -3.61
C GLN A 77 8.14 5.20 -4.88
N LEU A 78 7.68 6.44 -4.84
CA LEU A 78 7.79 7.45 -5.90
C LEU A 78 8.97 8.42 -5.68
N TYR A 79 9.92 8.07 -4.80
CA TYR A 79 11.03 8.94 -4.40
C TYR A 79 10.56 10.21 -3.68
N ILE A 80 9.41 10.18 -3.00
CA ILE A 80 8.80 11.30 -2.27
C ILE A 80 8.67 10.90 -0.80
N SER A 81 9.50 11.47 0.07
CA SER A 81 9.58 11.10 1.50
C SER A 81 8.45 11.76 2.31
N LYS A 82 7.20 11.44 1.98
CA LYS A 82 5.98 11.92 2.67
C LYS A 82 5.11 10.76 3.12
N ARG A 83 4.41 10.95 4.25
CA ARG A 83 3.44 9.97 4.78
C ARG A 83 2.11 10.07 4.03
N ILE A 84 2.10 9.60 2.79
CA ILE A 84 0.90 9.50 1.94
C ILE A 84 0.86 8.09 1.39
N ILE A 85 -0.28 7.41 1.52
CA ILE A 85 -0.54 6.10 0.93
C ILE A 85 -1.87 6.11 0.19
N ALA A 86 -1.95 5.35 -0.88
CA ALA A 86 -3.19 5.02 -1.57
C ALA A 86 -3.41 3.51 -1.49
N VAL A 87 -4.63 3.08 -1.20
CA VAL A 87 -5.02 1.67 -1.17
C VAL A 87 -6.30 1.46 -1.95
N LEU A 88 -6.33 0.43 -2.79
CA LEU A 88 -7.45 0.07 -3.65
C LEU A 88 -7.55 -1.46 -3.73
N VAL A 89 -8.38 -2.04 -2.88
CA VAL A 89 -8.54 -3.50 -2.77
C VAL A 89 -9.86 -3.90 -3.44
N PRO A 90 -9.81 -4.62 -4.57
CA PRO A 90 -11.02 -5.07 -5.23
C PRO A 90 -11.72 -6.15 -4.40
N ASN A 91 -13.05 -6.19 -4.48
CA ASN A 91 -13.81 -7.34 -4.03
C ASN A 91 -13.71 -8.46 -5.08
N PRO A 92 -13.58 -9.72 -4.66
CA PRO A 92 -13.58 -10.83 -5.60
C PRO A 92 -14.96 -11.00 -6.27
N VAL A 93 -14.95 -11.56 -7.46
CA VAL A 93 -16.16 -12.11 -8.07
C VAL A 93 -16.69 -13.27 -7.23
N ASP A 94 -17.97 -13.57 -7.29
CA ASP A 94 -18.53 -14.73 -6.61
C ASP A 94 -18.11 -16.06 -7.29
N ALA A 95 -18.52 -17.20 -6.71
CA ALA A 95 -18.18 -18.51 -7.24
C ALA A 95 -18.76 -18.76 -8.65
N GLU A 96 -19.81 -18.05 -9.02
CA GLU A 96 -20.47 -18.10 -10.33
C GLU A 96 -19.84 -17.13 -11.34
N GLY A 97 -18.87 -16.31 -10.92
CA GLY A 97 -18.19 -15.30 -11.75
C GLY A 97 -18.94 -13.98 -11.89
N ASN A 98 -19.97 -13.73 -11.08
CA ASN A 98 -20.67 -12.45 -11.10
C ASN A 98 -19.87 -11.36 -10.39
N PRO A 99 -19.93 -10.11 -10.87
CA PRO A 99 -19.26 -9.01 -10.21
C PRO A 99 -19.86 -8.74 -8.82
N PRO A 100 -19.04 -8.31 -7.86
CA PRO A 100 -19.51 -7.96 -6.53
C PRO A 100 -20.41 -6.73 -6.57
N LYS A 101 -21.30 -6.60 -5.57
CA LYS A 101 -22.19 -5.42 -5.42
C LYS A 101 -21.40 -4.11 -5.30
N GLU A 102 -20.29 -4.17 -4.56
CA GLU A 102 -19.33 -3.07 -4.43
C GLU A 102 -18.01 -3.53 -5.07
N ALA A 103 -17.47 -2.72 -5.98
CA ALA A 103 -16.25 -3.08 -6.71
C ALA A 103 -15.03 -3.26 -5.79
N TYR A 104 -14.96 -2.49 -4.72
CA TYR A 104 -13.82 -2.45 -3.80
C TYR A 104 -14.24 -2.67 -2.35
N SER A 105 -13.48 -3.48 -1.63
CA SER A 105 -13.57 -3.64 -0.17
C SER A 105 -12.86 -2.52 0.58
N LEU A 106 -11.91 -1.85 -0.09
CA LEU A 106 -11.17 -0.71 0.44
C LEU A 106 -10.72 0.20 -0.71
N GLN A 107 -11.04 1.49 -0.60
CA GLN A 107 -10.58 2.54 -1.51
C GLN A 107 -10.34 3.81 -0.71
N GLU A 108 -9.09 4.09 -0.36
CA GLU A 108 -8.72 5.22 0.49
C GLU A 108 -7.39 5.85 0.07
N ILE A 109 -7.30 7.18 0.23
CA ILE A 109 -6.05 7.92 0.25
C ILE A 109 -5.86 8.40 1.69
N MET A 110 -4.75 8.05 2.30
CA MET A 110 -4.48 8.33 3.70
C MET A 110 -3.26 9.25 3.83
N TYR A 111 -3.46 10.38 4.49
CA TYR A 111 -2.41 11.34 4.83
C TYR A 111 -2.05 11.19 6.30
N ASN A 112 -0.77 11.10 6.61
CA ASN A 112 -0.22 10.85 7.95
C ASN A 112 -0.83 9.60 8.62
N PRO A 113 -0.94 8.45 7.92
CA PRO A 113 -1.50 7.26 8.51
C PRO A 113 -0.62 6.73 9.63
N LYS A 114 -1.29 6.31 10.73
CA LYS A 114 -0.63 5.77 11.92
C LYS A 114 -1.45 4.64 12.52
N VAL A 115 -0.83 3.50 12.76
CA VAL A 115 -1.43 2.42 13.55
C VAL A 115 -1.47 2.86 15.01
N VAL A 116 -2.67 2.98 15.57
CA VAL A 116 -2.91 3.43 16.97
C VAL A 116 -3.35 2.30 17.89
N ALA A 117 -3.79 1.17 17.34
CA ALA A 117 -4.08 -0.06 18.07
C ALA A 117 -4.00 -1.27 17.12
N HIS A 118 -3.70 -2.43 17.68
CA HIS A 118 -3.64 -3.68 16.93
C HIS A 118 -4.10 -4.88 17.77
N SER A 119 -4.41 -5.99 17.11
CA SER A 119 -4.72 -7.26 17.78
C SER A 119 -3.43 -7.93 18.30
N VAL A 120 -3.58 -8.75 19.31
CA VAL A 120 -2.53 -9.69 19.74
C VAL A 120 -2.38 -10.82 18.71
N GLN A 121 -3.51 -11.21 18.07
CA GLN A 121 -3.49 -12.20 17.02
C GLN A 121 -2.75 -11.67 15.79
N ASP A 122 -1.81 -12.46 15.29
CA ASP A 122 -1.09 -12.22 14.05
C ASP A 122 -1.77 -12.93 12.87
N ALA A 123 -1.46 -12.47 11.67
CA ALA A 123 -1.90 -13.05 10.40
C ALA A 123 -0.78 -12.95 9.35
N ALA A 124 -0.86 -13.81 8.34
CA ALA A 124 -0.02 -13.73 7.14
C ALA A 124 -0.83 -14.20 5.94
N LEU A 125 -0.45 -13.75 4.73
CA LEU A 125 -0.99 -14.31 3.49
C LEU A 125 -0.33 -15.66 3.20
N GLY A 126 -1.12 -16.66 2.79
CA GLY A 126 -0.65 -18.00 2.46
C GLY A 126 0.37 -18.02 1.33
N GLU A 127 0.16 -17.15 0.33
CA GLU A 127 1.06 -16.98 -0.83
C GLU A 127 2.21 -15.99 -0.58
N GLY A 128 2.29 -15.39 0.62
CA GLY A 128 3.24 -14.33 0.93
C GLY A 128 2.81 -12.97 0.37
N GLU A 129 3.73 -12.02 0.39
CA GLU A 129 3.50 -10.65 -0.12
C GLU A 129 4.43 -10.34 -1.29
N GLY A 130 3.96 -9.48 -2.19
CA GLY A 130 4.75 -8.82 -3.21
C GLY A 130 4.79 -7.30 -2.99
N CYS A 131 5.69 -6.64 -3.70
CA CYS A 131 5.81 -5.18 -3.67
C CYS A 131 6.18 -4.65 -5.06
N LEU A 132 5.61 -3.52 -5.46
CA LEU A 132 5.95 -2.87 -6.74
C LEU A 132 7.43 -2.43 -6.80
N SER A 133 8.06 -2.20 -5.65
CA SER A 133 9.48 -1.84 -5.52
C SER A 133 10.44 -3.03 -5.46
N VAL A 134 9.93 -4.27 -5.52
CA VAL A 134 10.74 -5.50 -5.44
C VAL A 134 10.44 -6.37 -6.66
N ASP A 135 11.47 -6.63 -7.48
CA ASP A 135 11.33 -7.36 -8.74
C ASP A 135 11.64 -8.87 -8.61
N ARG A 136 12.11 -9.31 -7.44
CA ARG A 136 12.43 -10.69 -7.14
C ARG A 136 11.36 -11.34 -6.26
N ASP A 137 11.23 -12.64 -6.35
CA ASP A 137 10.42 -13.39 -5.39
C ASP A 137 11.10 -13.43 -4.02
N VAL A 138 10.30 -13.22 -2.99
CA VAL A 138 10.73 -13.31 -1.57
C VAL A 138 9.75 -14.23 -0.85
N PRO A 139 10.00 -15.54 -0.87
CA PRO A 139 9.10 -16.52 -0.26
C PRO A 139 9.15 -16.45 1.27
N GLY A 140 7.99 -16.65 1.89
CA GLY A 140 7.84 -16.71 3.34
C GLY A 140 6.60 -15.99 3.85
N TYR A 141 6.22 -16.30 5.08
CA TYR A 141 5.11 -15.64 5.75
C TYR A 141 5.54 -14.27 6.28
N VAL A 142 4.89 -13.23 5.78
CA VAL A 142 5.03 -11.86 6.29
C VAL A 142 4.07 -11.72 7.47
N VAL A 143 4.62 -11.82 8.70
CA VAL A 143 3.80 -11.82 9.91
C VAL A 143 3.38 -10.39 10.26
N ARG A 144 2.07 -10.18 10.28
CA ARG A 144 1.42 -8.89 10.57
C ARG A 144 0.32 -9.07 11.59
N HIS A 145 -0.20 -7.97 12.14
CA HIS A 145 -1.38 -8.02 13.00
C HIS A 145 -2.64 -8.35 12.19
N ALA A 146 -3.44 -9.30 12.66
CA ALA A 146 -4.68 -9.70 12.00
C ALA A 146 -5.69 -8.53 11.91
N ARG A 147 -5.64 -7.59 12.85
CA ARG A 147 -6.47 -6.39 12.90
C ARG A 147 -5.66 -5.19 13.37
N VAL A 148 -5.84 -4.06 12.69
CA VAL A 148 -5.26 -2.76 13.10
C VAL A 148 -6.32 -1.68 13.12
N THR A 149 -6.14 -0.71 14.00
CA THR A 149 -6.88 0.56 13.97
C THR A 149 -5.90 1.63 13.52
N VAL A 150 -6.26 2.33 12.45
CA VAL A 150 -5.43 3.39 11.85
C VAL A 150 -6.12 4.73 12.01
N GLU A 151 -5.37 5.73 12.47
CA GLU A 151 -5.74 7.14 12.37
C GLU A 151 -5.02 7.76 11.17
N TYR A 152 -5.73 8.56 10.40
CA TYR A 152 -5.22 9.28 9.23
C TYR A 152 -6.09 10.49 8.92
N PHE A 153 -5.65 11.34 8.01
CA PHE A 153 -6.48 12.40 7.43
C PHE A 153 -6.88 12.00 6.01
N ASN A 154 -8.14 12.23 5.65
CA ASN A 154 -8.60 12.06 4.26
C ASN A 154 -8.24 13.32 3.43
N LYS A 155 -8.57 13.32 2.15
CA LYS A 155 -8.24 14.45 1.25
C LYS A 155 -8.95 15.77 1.59
N GLU A 156 -10.05 15.70 2.32
CA GLU A 156 -10.75 16.85 2.86
C GLU A 156 -10.11 17.40 4.15
N GLY A 157 -9.04 16.76 4.64
CA GLY A 157 -8.36 17.12 5.89
C GLY A 157 -9.11 16.68 7.14
N GLU A 158 -10.10 15.82 7.01
CA GLU A 158 -10.86 15.27 8.14
C GLU A 158 -10.08 14.09 8.75
N LYS A 159 -9.98 14.11 10.08
CA LYS A 159 -9.38 13.00 10.82
C LYS A 159 -10.32 11.79 10.83
N LYS A 160 -9.82 10.66 10.37
CA LYS A 160 -10.50 9.36 10.38
C LYS A 160 -9.81 8.40 11.35
N ARG A 161 -10.60 7.49 11.91
CA ARG A 161 -10.11 6.40 12.75
C ARG A 161 -10.87 5.13 12.36
N ILE A 162 -10.20 4.25 11.63
CA ILE A 162 -10.81 3.07 10.99
C ILE A 162 -10.12 1.80 11.46
N LYS A 163 -10.90 0.76 11.69
CA LYS A 163 -10.42 -0.59 12.02
C LYS A 163 -10.42 -1.46 10.77
N PHE A 164 -9.25 -1.94 10.39
CA PHE A 164 -9.05 -2.88 9.29
C PHE A 164 -8.85 -4.30 9.82
N ARG A 165 -9.26 -5.29 9.02
CA ARG A 165 -9.14 -6.71 9.32
C ARG A 165 -8.87 -7.51 8.05
N GLY A 166 -8.38 -8.77 8.20
CA GLY A 166 -8.14 -9.66 7.08
C GLY A 166 -7.17 -9.06 6.07
N TYR A 167 -7.40 -9.29 4.79
CA TYR A 167 -6.56 -8.82 3.71
C TYR A 167 -6.35 -7.30 3.74
N ASN A 168 -7.41 -6.50 4.01
CA ASN A 168 -7.30 -5.05 4.13
C ASN A 168 -6.36 -4.60 5.26
N SER A 169 -6.30 -5.36 6.38
CA SER A 169 -5.33 -5.10 7.45
C SER A 169 -3.89 -5.31 6.98
N ILE A 170 -3.64 -6.37 6.20
CA ILE A 170 -2.32 -6.67 5.65
C ILE A 170 -1.87 -5.55 4.69
N VAL A 171 -2.72 -5.18 3.73
CA VAL A 171 -2.41 -4.14 2.73
C VAL A 171 -2.10 -2.80 3.40
N VAL A 172 -2.93 -2.35 4.34
CA VAL A 172 -2.73 -1.06 5.02
C VAL A 172 -1.43 -1.07 5.83
N GLN A 173 -1.10 -2.16 6.52
CA GLN A 173 0.18 -2.27 7.23
C GLN A 173 1.38 -2.25 6.29
N HIS A 174 1.30 -2.93 5.14
CA HIS A 174 2.34 -2.92 4.12
C HIS A 174 2.66 -1.49 3.64
N GLU A 175 1.62 -0.71 3.33
CA GLU A 175 1.81 0.66 2.84
C GLU A 175 2.29 1.62 3.95
N ILE A 176 1.81 1.46 5.19
CA ILE A 176 2.32 2.24 6.33
C ILE A 176 3.78 1.92 6.60
N ASP A 177 4.20 0.67 6.47
CA ASP A 177 5.60 0.26 6.62
C ASP A 177 6.54 1.02 5.68
N HIS A 178 6.14 1.22 4.41
CA HIS A 178 6.91 2.05 3.48
C HIS A 178 7.15 3.46 3.99
N THR A 179 6.20 4.04 4.73
CA THR A 179 6.38 5.37 5.34
C THR A 179 7.29 5.34 6.57
N ASN A 180 7.60 4.17 7.09
CA ASN A 180 8.50 3.94 8.22
C ASN A 180 9.86 3.37 7.80
N GLY A 181 10.13 3.25 6.50
CA GLY A 181 11.37 2.68 5.98
C GLY A 181 11.50 1.15 6.16
N ILE A 182 10.36 0.46 6.29
CA ILE A 182 10.29 -0.99 6.51
C ILE A 182 9.81 -1.65 5.22
N MET A 183 10.48 -2.72 4.82
CA MET A 183 10.10 -3.55 3.68
C MET A 183 9.39 -4.82 4.17
N PHE A 184 8.46 -5.36 3.37
CA PHE A 184 7.66 -6.50 3.78
C PHE A 184 8.49 -7.71 4.21
N TYR A 185 9.63 -7.95 3.58
CA TYR A 185 10.51 -9.08 3.89
C TYR A 185 11.26 -8.92 5.22
N ASP A 186 11.24 -7.73 5.86
CA ASP A 186 11.79 -7.54 7.20
C ASP A 186 10.95 -8.28 8.27
N HIS A 187 9.69 -8.59 7.95
CA HIS A 187 8.78 -9.37 8.80
C HIS A 187 8.90 -10.89 8.62
N ILE A 188 9.69 -11.35 7.65
CA ILE A 188 9.88 -12.78 7.40
C ILE A 188 10.94 -13.33 8.36
N ASN A 189 10.65 -14.47 8.97
CA ASN A 189 11.63 -15.17 9.80
C ASN A 189 12.80 -15.66 8.92
N LYS A 190 14.01 -15.18 9.22
CA LYS A 190 15.21 -15.46 8.40
C LYS A 190 15.67 -16.90 8.48
N ASP A 191 15.45 -17.56 9.63
CA ASP A 191 15.90 -18.94 9.86
C ASP A 191 14.87 -19.97 9.33
N ASN A 192 13.57 -19.62 9.39
CA ASN A 192 12.49 -20.45 8.87
C ASN A 192 11.39 -19.55 8.27
N PRO A 193 11.46 -19.21 6.98
CA PRO A 193 10.53 -18.28 6.33
C PRO A 193 9.06 -18.69 6.40
N PHE A 194 8.77 -19.98 6.52
CA PHE A 194 7.42 -20.52 6.63
C PHE A 194 7.06 -21.01 8.05
N ALA A 195 7.76 -20.49 9.07
CA ALA A 195 7.44 -20.81 10.46
C ALA A 195 6.03 -20.35 10.82
N ILE A 196 5.20 -21.29 11.26
CA ILE A 196 3.87 -21.02 11.81
C ILE A 196 3.99 -20.97 13.33
N LYS A 197 3.73 -19.81 13.91
CA LYS A 197 3.59 -19.65 15.37
C LYS A 197 2.17 -20.04 15.78
N ASP A 198 2.02 -20.49 17.03
CA ASP A 198 0.70 -20.77 17.60
C ASP A 198 -0.20 -19.52 17.48
N GLY A 199 -1.39 -19.73 16.93
CA GLY A 199 -2.39 -18.68 16.74
C GLY A 199 -2.18 -17.79 15.52
N LEU A 200 -1.17 -18.04 14.66
CA LEU A 200 -1.02 -17.34 13.39
C LEU A 200 -2.18 -17.69 12.45
N LEU A 201 -2.92 -16.69 12.01
CA LEU A 201 -3.99 -16.81 11.02
C LEU A 201 -3.41 -16.75 9.61
N ILE A 202 -3.53 -17.82 8.84
CA ILE A 202 -3.21 -17.79 7.41
C ILE A 202 -4.46 -17.35 6.64
N ILE A 203 -4.31 -16.29 5.84
CA ILE A 203 -5.34 -15.71 4.98
C ILE A 203 -5.08 -16.21 3.56
N GLU A 204 -6.05 -16.88 2.96
CA GLU A 204 -6.07 -17.37 1.57
C GLU A 204 -6.71 -16.34 0.63
#